data_60ed9cde3e9c79d6c8ebd97715948d51
#
_entry.id   60ed9cde3e9c79d6c8ebd97715948d51
#
_cell.length_a   1.000
_cell.length_b   1.000
_cell.length_c   1.000
_cell.angle_alpha   90.00
_cell.angle_beta   90.00
_cell.angle_gamma   90.00
#
_symmetry.space_group_name_H-M   'P 1'
#
loop_
_entity.id
_entity.type
_entity.pdbx_description
1 polymer ?
#
loop_
_entity_poly.entity_id
_entity_poly.type
_entity_poly.pdbx_seq_one_letter_code
_entity_poly.pdbx_strand_id
1 'polypeptide(L)'
;MKKSYIVDSTCNDMRLDRWLRLKIGKIPQGLVEKYLRTGKIKLNRKKVKSSFKVKTKDEINIFNIEFKETIQQKKIKFLPSKEIIKSNEDQIIDNNDNFVVLNKASGISVQGGTKSKKNLVDIFTKSEIFEGTKPYSVHRLDKDTSGVFIMAKNRESAQLLTSLFRLRKVHKTYLAICQGEINKK
;
A
#
# COMPACT_ATOMS: atom_id res chain seq x y z
N MET A 1 12.90 9.20 -29.92
CA MET A 1 11.68 10.03 -29.98
C MET A 1 11.51 10.76 -28.63
N LYS A 2 11.30 12.07 -28.63
CA LYS A 2 11.06 12.88 -27.42
C LYS A 2 9.57 13.16 -27.31
N LYS A 3 8.97 12.92 -26.14
CA LYS A 3 7.57 13.33 -25.83
C LYS A 3 7.62 14.30 -24.66
N SER A 4 6.87 15.39 -24.75
CA SER A 4 6.76 16.38 -23.67
C SER A 4 5.29 16.49 -23.25
N TYR A 5 5.08 16.63 -21.95
CA TYR A 5 3.76 16.75 -21.32
C TYR A 5 3.77 17.93 -20.35
N ILE A 6 2.70 18.70 -20.34
CA ILE A 6 2.50 19.78 -19.38
C ILE A 6 1.56 19.31 -18.28
N VAL A 7 1.90 19.59 -17.05
CA VAL A 7 1.07 19.25 -15.87
C VAL A 7 -0.11 20.22 -15.81
N ASP A 8 -1.32 19.67 -15.82
CA ASP A 8 -2.55 20.43 -15.67
C ASP A 8 -2.86 20.74 -14.19
N SER A 9 -3.81 21.65 -13.95
CA SER A 9 -4.20 22.09 -12.61
C SER A 9 -4.78 20.96 -11.74
N THR A 10 -5.39 19.94 -12.34
CA THR A 10 -5.98 18.80 -11.61
C THR A 10 -4.92 17.89 -11.00
N CYS A 11 -3.69 17.97 -11.50
CA CYS A 11 -2.54 17.19 -11.04
C CYS A 11 -1.59 17.99 -10.15
N ASN A 12 -1.96 19.22 -9.75
CA ASN A 12 -1.12 20.03 -8.88
C ASN A 12 -0.81 19.33 -7.57
N ASP A 13 0.46 19.42 -7.10
CA ASP A 13 0.99 18.79 -5.89
C ASP A 13 0.91 17.24 -5.85
N MET A 14 0.66 16.63 -7.01
CA MET A 14 0.67 15.17 -7.17
C MET A 14 2.11 14.65 -7.23
N ARG A 15 2.37 13.46 -6.69
CA ARG A 15 3.68 12.81 -6.85
C ARG A 15 3.92 12.45 -8.31
N LEU A 16 5.15 12.65 -8.78
CA LEU A 16 5.54 12.38 -10.15
C LEU A 16 5.31 10.91 -10.58
N ASP A 17 5.59 9.94 -9.71
CA ASP A 17 5.33 8.53 -10.00
C ASP A 17 3.83 8.23 -10.20
N ARG A 18 2.96 8.91 -9.45
CA ARG A 18 1.51 8.80 -9.60
C ARG A 18 1.05 9.47 -10.89
N TRP A 19 1.58 10.66 -11.19
CA TRP A 19 1.29 11.38 -12.42
C TRP A 19 1.66 10.56 -13.67
N LEU A 20 2.86 9.96 -13.68
CA LEU A 20 3.32 9.11 -14.77
C LEU A 20 2.38 7.92 -15.00
N ARG A 21 1.88 7.29 -13.93
CA ARG A 21 0.92 6.18 -14.07
C ARG A 21 -0.45 6.64 -14.57
N LEU A 22 -0.86 7.84 -14.22
CA LEU A 22 -2.15 8.39 -14.65
C LEU A 22 -2.14 8.76 -16.14
N LYS A 23 -1.08 9.44 -16.59
CA LYS A 23 -1.02 10.03 -17.95
C LYS A 23 -0.38 9.10 -18.99
N ILE A 24 0.48 8.19 -18.59
CA ILE A 24 1.28 7.36 -19.50
C ILE A 24 0.88 5.90 -19.42
N GLY A 25 0.38 5.45 -18.27
CA GLY A 25 -0.04 4.08 -18.05
C GLY A 25 0.68 3.39 -16.89
N LYS A 26 0.33 2.13 -16.63
CA LYS A 26 0.86 1.37 -15.51
C LYS A 26 2.32 0.96 -15.75
N ILE A 27 3.22 1.74 -15.23
CA ILE A 27 4.65 1.46 -15.26
C ILE A 27 5.07 0.88 -13.89
N PRO A 28 5.81 -0.25 -13.85
CA PRO A 28 6.39 -0.78 -12.62
C PRO A 28 7.27 0.27 -11.92
N GLN A 29 7.19 0.34 -10.58
CA GLN A 29 7.93 1.36 -9.81
C GLN A 29 9.44 1.33 -10.08
N GLY A 30 10.05 0.14 -10.11
CA GLY A 30 11.48 0.01 -10.39
C GLY A 30 11.88 0.54 -11.77
N LEU A 31 10.97 0.49 -12.76
CA LEU A 31 11.22 1.04 -14.09
C LEU A 31 11.11 2.57 -14.09
N VAL A 32 10.15 3.14 -13.35
CA VAL A 32 10.03 4.59 -13.13
C VAL A 32 11.31 5.12 -12.50
N GLU A 33 11.78 4.49 -11.41
CA GLU A 33 13.02 4.86 -10.73
C GLU A 33 14.25 4.79 -11.67
N LYS A 34 14.35 3.70 -12.45
CA LYS A 34 15.42 3.55 -13.45
C LYS A 34 15.39 4.68 -14.46
N TYR A 35 14.24 5.03 -15.03
CA TYR A 35 14.12 6.06 -16.05
C TYR A 35 14.40 7.48 -15.51
N LEU A 36 13.98 7.78 -14.29
CA LEU A 36 14.31 9.04 -13.63
C LEU A 36 15.81 9.14 -13.33
N ARG A 37 16.42 8.08 -12.81
CA ARG A 37 17.86 8.02 -12.52
C ARG A 37 18.71 8.16 -13.77
N THR A 38 18.36 7.46 -14.86
CA THR A 38 19.08 7.51 -16.14
C THR A 38 18.79 8.77 -16.95
N GLY A 39 17.84 9.63 -16.50
CA GLY A 39 17.48 10.87 -17.19
C GLY A 39 16.63 10.65 -18.45
N LYS A 40 16.08 9.44 -18.64
CA LYS A 40 15.09 9.18 -19.69
C LYS A 40 13.74 9.82 -19.38
N ILE A 41 13.48 10.17 -18.13
CA ILE A 41 12.39 11.04 -17.70
C ILE A 41 13.01 12.21 -16.93
N LYS A 42 12.61 13.44 -17.29
CA LYS A 42 13.05 14.67 -16.64
C LYS A 42 11.86 15.57 -16.36
N LEU A 43 11.92 16.31 -15.27
CA LEU A 43 10.98 17.37 -14.92
C LEU A 43 11.68 18.72 -15.11
N ASN A 44 11.11 19.60 -15.92
CA ASN A 44 11.72 20.91 -16.24
C ASN A 44 13.22 20.77 -16.63
N ARG A 45 13.51 19.75 -17.46
CA ARG A 45 14.87 19.38 -17.94
C ARG A 45 15.82 18.87 -16.84
N LYS A 46 15.37 18.75 -15.56
CA LYS A 46 16.18 18.28 -14.42
C LYS A 46 15.82 16.84 -14.04
N LYS A 47 16.79 16.12 -13.49
CA LYS A 47 16.55 14.81 -12.86
C LYS A 47 15.94 15.03 -11.47
N VAL A 48 14.88 14.32 -11.16
CA VAL A 48 14.17 14.41 -9.87
C VAL A 48 13.87 13.01 -9.34
N LYS A 49 13.54 12.92 -8.05
CA LYS A 49 13.07 11.66 -7.43
C LYS A 49 11.62 11.38 -7.83
N SER A 50 11.21 10.12 -7.84
CA SER A 50 9.84 9.70 -8.14
C SER A 50 8.79 10.28 -7.19
N SER A 51 9.20 10.57 -5.94
CA SER A 51 8.37 11.18 -4.91
C SER A 51 8.21 12.71 -5.06
N PHE A 52 8.90 13.34 -6.02
CA PHE A 52 8.77 14.78 -6.24
C PHE A 52 7.31 15.15 -6.55
N LYS A 53 6.84 16.24 -5.98
CA LYS A 53 5.50 16.76 -6.21
C LYS A 53 5.51 17.72 -7.39
N VAL A 54 4.78 17.37 -8.45
CA VAL A 54 4.66 18.20 -9.65
C VAL A 54 3.73 19.37 -9.40
N LYS A 55 4.00 20.49 -10.07
CA LYS A 55 3.16 21.69 -10.02
C LYS A 55 2.51 21.95 -11.37
N THR A 56 1.42 22.68 -11.37
CA THR A 56 0.76 23.16 -12.60
C THR A 56 1.78 23.87 -13.48
N LYS A 57 1.75 23.58 -14.78
CA LYS A 57 2.66 24.08 -15.82
C LYS A 57 4.07 23.46 -15.80
N ASP A 58 4.40 22.54 -14.89
CA ASP A 58 5.65 21.79 -15.00
C ASP A 58 5.69 21.00 -16.31
N GLU A 59 6.87 20.95 -16.95
CA GLU A 59 7.12 20.20 -18.18
C GLU A 59 7.79 18.87 -17.88
N ILE A 60 7.17 17.75 -18.26
CA ILE A 60 7.71 16.41 -18.12
C ILE A 60 8.19 15.92 -19.48
N ASN A 61 9.49 15.73 -19.63
CA ASN A 61 10.12 15.25 -20.86
C ASN A 61 10.45 13.76 -20.74
N ILE A 62 10.10 12.99 -21.76
CA ILE A 62 10.33 11.54 -21.86
C ILE A 62 11.13 11.27 -23.13
N PHE A 63 12.26 10.57 -22.98
CA PHE A 63 13.20 10.31 -24.05
C PHE A 63 13.33 8.81 -24.33
N ASN A 64 13.11 8.41 -25.58
CA ASN A 64 13.36 7.06 -26.08
C ASN A 64 12.82 5.93 -25.19
N ILE A 65 11.57 6.09 -24.75
CA ILE A 65 10.84 5.08 -24.00
C ILE A 65 9.62 4.65 -24.82
N GLU A 66 9.59 3.40 -25.20
CA GLU A 66 8.38 2.75 -25.68
C GLU A 66 7.66 2.13 -24.48
N PHE A 67 6.51 2.66 -24.13
CA PHE A 67 5.64 2.06 -23.12
C PHE A 67 4.85 0.95 -23.83
N LYS A 68 5.26 -0.31 -23.62
CA LYS A 68 4.41 -1.44 -23.99
C LYS A 68 3.16 -1.38 -23.11
N GLU A 69 1.99 -1.27 -23.71
CA GLU A 69 0.73 -1.46 -23.01
C GLU A 69 0.75 -2.85 -22.38
N THR A 70 0.93 -2.88 -21.08
CA THR A 70 0.82 -4.15 -20.34
C THR A 70 -0.65 -4.48 -20.30
N ILE A 71 -1.11 -5.40 -21.18
CA ILE A 71 -2.46 -5.98 -21.12
C ILE A 71 -2.65 -6.47 -19.69
N GLN A 72 -3.54 -5.79 -18.96
CA GLN A 72 -3.87 -6.18 -17.60
C GLN A 72 -4.60 -7.53 -17.67
N GLN A 73 -3.92 -8.61 -17.33
CA GLN A 73 -4.64 -9.78 -16.87
C GLN A 73 -5.52 -9.30 -15.69
N LYS A 74 -6.84 -9.40 -15.84
CA LYS A 74 -7.79 -9.13 -14.76
C LYS A 74 -7.37 -9.99 -13.56
N LYS A 75 -6.78 -9.36 -12.54
CA LYS A 75 -6.47 -10.09 -11.30
C LYS A 75 -7.79 -10.64 -10.78
N ILE A 76 -7.91 -11.94 -10.73
CA ILE A 76 -9.04 -12.60 -10.07
C ILE A 76 -9.02 -12.10 -8.64
N LYS A 77 -10.03 -11.30 -8.27
CA LYS A 77 -10.19 -10.83 -6.90
C LYS A 77 -10.56 -12.03 -6.04
N PHE A 78 -9.88 -12.18 -4.92
CA PHE A 78 -10.28 -13.14 -3.91
C PHE A 78 -11.65 -12.71 -3.34
N LEU A 79 -12.61 -13.63 -3.37
CA LEU A 79 -13.91 -13.46 -2.75
C LEU A 79 -13.96 -14.43 -1.55
N PRO A 80 -13.94 -13.92 -0.32
CA PRO A 80 -14.02 -14.77 0.87
C PRO A 80 -15.42 -15.41 1.00
N SER A 81 -15.46 -16.68 1.42
CA SER A 81 -16.72 -17.32 1.82
C SER A 81 -17.19 -16.80 3.18
N LYS A 82 -18.46 -17.05 3.54
CA LYS A 82 -19.03 -16.65 4.83
C LYS A 82 -18.27 -17.26 6.01
N GLU A 83 -17.84 -18.52 5.88
CA GLU A 83 -17.05 -19.22 6.90
C GLU A 83 -15.70 -18.56 7.14
N ILE A 84 -15.02 -18.10 6.05
CA ILE A 84 -13.74 -17.38 6.15
C ILE A 84 -13.94 -16.03 6.83
N ILE A 85 -15.02 -15.31 6.52
CA ILE A 85 -15.33 -14.04 7.17
C ILE A 85 -15.54 -14.29 8.66
N LYS A 86 -16.46 -15.19 9.01
CA LYS A 86 -16.81 -15.51 10.40
C LYS A 86 -15.58 -15.94 11.21
N SER A 87 -14.76 -16.87 10.69
CA SER A 87 -13.56 -17.35 11.40
C SER A 87 -12.52 -16.25 11.67
N ASN A 88 -12.52 -15.16 10.90
CA ASN A 88 -11.66 -14.00 11.17
C ASN A 88 -12.35 -12.98 12.10
N GLU A 89 -13.67 -12.86 12.05
CA GLU A 89 -14.44 -12.07 13.01
C GLU A 89 -14.34 -12.64 14.43
N ASP A 90 -14.33 -13.96 14.59
CA ASP A 90 -14.13 -14.65 15.87
C ASP A 90 -12.75 -14.34 16.51
N GLN A 91 -11.80 -13.80 15.75
CA GLN A 91 -10.49 -13.36 16.25
C GLN A 91 -10.46 -11.89 16.71
N ILE A 92 -11.61 -11.21 16.71
CA ILE A 92 -11.70 -9.82 17.14
C ILE A 92 -11.57 -9.76 18.65
N ILE A 93 -10.65 -8.91 19.12
CA ILE A 93 -10.39 -8.64 20.54
C ILE A 93 -11.18 -7.41 20.98
N ASP A 94 -11.26 -6.39 20.13
CA ASP A 94 -11.97 -5.14 20.41
C ASP A 94 -12.55 -4.55 19.13
N ASN A 95 -13.72 -3.93 19.24
CA ASN A 95 -14.45 -3.34 18.12
C ASN A 95 -15.22 -2.12 18.59
N ASN A 96 -14.90 -0.95 18.02
CA ASN A 96 -15.59 0.31 18.28
C ASN A 96 -15.83 1.08 16.97
N ASP A 97 -16.37 2.28 17.04
CA ASP A 97 -16.72 3.09 15.87
C ASP A 97 -15.52 3.49 15.03
N ASN A 98 -14.31 3.48 15.61
CA ASN A 98 -13.10 4.02 15.01
C ASN A 98 -12.19 2.93 14.44
N PHE A 99 -12.07 1.79 15.11
CA PHE A 99 -11.16 0.74 14.71
C PHE A 99 -11.61 -0.65 15.22
N VAL A 100 -10.98 -1.65 14.66
CA VAL A 100 -11.10 -3.06 15.09
C VAL A 100 -9.70 -3.53 15.46
N VAL A 101 -9.59 -4.22 16.59
CA VAL A 101 -8.40 -4.95 17.03
C VAL A 101 -8.67 -6.44 16.92
N LEU A 102 -7.76 -7.17 16.28
CA LEU A 102 -7.89 -8.61 16.13
C LEU A 102 -6.58 -9.34 16.46
N ASN A 103 -6.71 -10.58 16.88
CA ASN A 103 -5.61 -11.52 17.00
C ASN A 103 -5.37 -12.17 15.63
N LYS A 104 -4.51 -11.56 14.81
CA LYS A 104 -4.24 -12.09 13.48
C LYS A 104 -3.63 -13.49 13.56
N ALA A 105 -4.23 -14.44 12.90
CA ALA A 105 -3.64 -15.77 12.74
C ALA A 105 -2.38 -15.75 11.85
N SER A 106 -1.46 -16.69 12.07
CA SER A 106 -0.35 -16.97 11.15
C SER A 106 -0.89 -17.47 9.80
N GLY A 107 -0.12 -17.30 8.74
CA GLY A 107 -0.44 -17.81 7.40
C GLY A 107 -1.32 -16.88 6.55
N ILE A 108 -1.84 -15.78 7.09
CA ILE A 108 -2.65 -14.81 6.35
C ILE A 108 -1.95 -13.46 6.21
N SER A 109 -1.92 -12.91 5.00
CA SER A 109 -1.36 -11.57 4.73
C SER A 109 -2.33 -10.48 5.15
N VAL A 110 -1.82 -9.34 5.61
CA VAL A 110 -2.64 -8.16 5.92
C VAL A 110 -3.27 -7.58 4.66
N GLN A 111 -2.46 -7.38 3.63
CA GLN A 111 -2.88 -6.82 2.34
C GLN A 111 -2.48 -7.72 1.18
N GLY A 112 -3.22 -7.65 0.09
CA GLY A 112 -2.90 -8.36 -1.14
C GLY A 112 -1.58 -7.86 -1.75
N GLY A 113 -0.77 -8.79 -2.24
CA GLY A 113 0.48 -8.56 -2.94
C GLY A 113 0.62 -9.42 -4.18
N THR A 114 1.78 -9.40 -4.81
CA THR A 114 2.05 -10.15 -6.03
C THR A 114 1.87 -11.67 -5.84
N LYS A 115 2.23 -12.17 -4.65
CA LYS A 115 2.20 -13.61 -4.31
C LYS A 115 1.05 -14.00 -3.36
N SER A 116 0.27 -13.05 -2.84
CA SER A 116 -0.82 -13.33 -1.89
C SER A 116 -2.13 -12.76 -2.40
N LYS A 117 -3.06 -13.66 -2.76
CA LYS A 117 -4.41 -13.29 -3.19
C LYS A 117 -5.34 -13.14 -1.97
N LYS A 118 -5.25 -14.05 -0.98
CA LYS A 118 -6.04 -14.04 0.25
C LYS A 118 -5.40 -13.10 1.28
N ASN A 119 -6.16 -12.12 1.77
CA ASN A 119 -5.67 -11.16 2.77
C ASN A 119 -6.80 -10.61 3.65
N LEU A 120 -6.43 -10.12 4.83
CA LEU A 120 -7.39 -9.62 5.83
C LEU A 120 -8.21 -8.43 5.33
N VAL A 121 -7.59 -7.47 4.63
CA VAL A 121 -8.31 -6.29 4.13
C VAL A 121 -9.44 -6.69 3.18
N ASP A 122 -9.23 -7.66 2.28
CA ASP A 122 -10.27 -8.12 1.36
C ASP A 122 -11.35 -8.93 2.11
N ILE A 123 -10.99 -9.71 3.15
CA ILE A 123 -11.94 -10.44 4.00
C ILE A 123 -12.84 -9.45 4.73
N PHE A 124 -12.27 -8.52 5.48
CA PHE A 124 -13.03 -7.55 6.27
C PHE A 124 -13.79 -6.51 5.43
N THR A 125 -13.40 -6.28 4.17
CA THR A 125 -14.23 -5.48 3.24
C THR A 125 -15.61 -6.13 2.98
N LYS A 126 -15.75 -7.43 3.24
CA LYS A 126 -17.01 -8.19 3.11
C LYS A 126 -17.69 -8.49 4.42
N SER A 127 -17.08 -8.11 5.53
CA SER A 127 -17.65 -8.20 6.88
C SER A 127 -18.65 -7.07 7.11
N GLU A 128 -19.74 -7.36 7.82
CA GLU A 128 -20.75 -6.37 8.23
C GLU A 128 -20.17 -5.31 9.17
N ILE A 129 -19.10 -5.63 9.91
CA ILE A 129 -18.39 -4.74 10.84
C ILE A 129 -17.86 -3.48 10.14
N PHE A 130 -17.58 -3.56 8.85
CA PHE A 130 -17.11 -2.45 8.05
C PHE A 130 -18.18 -1.89 7.10
N GLU A 131 -19.44 -2.34 7.18
CA GLU A 131 -20.59 -1.83 6.44
C GLU A 131 -20.32 -1.65 4.94
N GLY A 132 -19.58 -2.59 4.34
CA GLY A 132 -19.19 -2.54 2.93
C GLY A 132 -18.07 -1.56 2.61
N THR A 133 -17.56 -0.81 3.59
CA THR A 133 -16.39 0.06 3.40
C THR A 133 -15.09 -0.76 3.47
N LYS A 134 -14.05 -0.25 2.82
CA LYS A 134 -12.77 -0.92 2.83
C LYS A 134 -11.99 -0.55 4.10
N PRO A 135 -11.54 -1.55 4.91
CA PRO A 135 -10.70 -1.31 6.07
C PRO A 135 -9.39 -0.58 5.73
N TYR A 136 -8.96 0.31 6.62
CA TYR A 136 -7.67 0.95 6.52
C TYR A 136 -6.66 0.21 7.40
N SER A 137 -5.65 -0.44 6.79
CA SER A 137 -4.54 -0.98 7.55
C SER A 137 -3.59 0.14 7.96
N VAL A 138 -3.41 0.33 9.26
CA VAL A 138 -2.59 1.40 9.84
C VAL A 138 -1.15 0.96 10.13
N HIS A 139 -0.93 -0.35 10.20
CA HIS A 139 0.38 -1.01 10.27
C HIS A 139 0.35 -2.34 9.53
N ARG A 140 1.38 -3.11 9.64
CA ARG A 140 1.43 -4.46 9.05
C ARG A 140 2.09 -5.45 9.98
N LEU A 141 1.65 -6.69 9.88
CA LEU A 141 2.35 -7.90 10.32
C LEU A 141 2.67 -8.74 9.09
N ASP A 142 3.76 -9.45 9.11
CA ASP A 142 4.10 -10.37 8.03
C ASP A 142 3.13 -11.55 7.99
N LYS A 143 3.09 -12.27 6.88
CA LYS A 143 2.13 -13.35 6.65
C LYS A 143 2.16 -14.38 7.79
N ASP A 144 3.33 -14.80 8.19
CA ASP A 144 3.54 -15.88 9.14
C ASP A 144 3.66 -15.39 10.60
N THR A 145 3.60 -14.07 10.82
CA THR A 145 3.51 -13.46 12.15
C THR A 145 2.06 -13.44 12.62
N SER A 146 1.78 -13.98 13.80
CA SER A 146 0.49 -13.87 14.49
C SER A 146 0.48 -12.73 15.51
N GLY A 147 -0.70 -12.38 16.05
CA GLY A 147 -0.86 -11.45 17.17
C GLY A 147 -1.65 -10.19 16.83
N VAL A 148 -1.52 -9.18 17.68
CA VAL A 148 -2.36 -7.98 17.68
C VAL A 148 -2.21 -7.17 16.38
N PHE A 149 -3.32 -7.00 15.70
CA PHE A 149 -3.41 -6.23 14.45
C PHE A 149 -4.59 -5.26 14.50
N ILE A 150 -4.39 -4.02 14.06
CA ILE A 150 -5.38 -2.96 14.11
C ILE A 150 -5.76 -2.52 12.69
N MET A 151 -7.06 -2.41 12.43
CA MET A 151 -7.64 -1.82 11.22
C MET A 151 -8.55 -0.66 11.60
N ALA A 152 -8.37 0.50 10.99
CA ALA A 152 -9.28 1.62 11.18
C ALA A 152 -10.50 1.50 10.26
N LYS A 153 -11.67 1.95 10.76
CA LYS A 153 -12.94 1.94 10.03
C LYS A 153 -13.13 3.18 9.17
N ASN A 154 -12.56 4.30 9.58
CA ASN A 154 -12.68 5.57 8.88
C ASN A 154 -11.31 6.22 8.62
N ARG A 155 -11.30 7.26 7.76
CA ARG A 155 -10.06 7.92 7.33
C ARG A 155 -9.38 8.71 8.45
N GLU A 156 -10.15 9.32 9.33
CA GLU A 156 -9.62 10.11 10.44
C GLU A 156 -8.86 9.23 11.42
N SER A 157 -9.47 8.15 11.87
CA SER A 157 -8.83 7.14 12.75
C SER A 157 -7.62 6.51 12.08
N ALA A 158 -7.68 6.24 10.76
CA ALA A 158 -6.54 5.74 10.02
C ALA A 158 -5.37 6.72 10.03
N GLN A 159 -5.62 8.01 9.88
CA GLN A 159 -4.59 9.06 9.91
C GLN A 159 -3.96 9.17 11.31
N LEU A 160 -4.77 9.21 12.36
CA LEU A 160 -4.31 9.27 13.75
C LEU A 160 -3.45 8.05 14.11
N LEU A 161 -3.99 6.84 13.92
CA LEU A 161 -3.28 5.60 14.24
C LEU A 161 -1.98 5.46 13.43
N THR A 162 -2.01 5.74 12.11
CA THR A 162 -0.79 5.70 11.27
C THR A 162 0.26 6.69 11.77
N SER A 163 -0.14 7.87 12.26
CA SER A 163 0.79 8.85 12.82
C SER A 163 1.44 8.35 14.11
N LEU A 164 0.69 7.68 14.99
CA LEU A 164 1.23 7.06 16.23
C LEU A 164 2.29 6.00 15.90
N PHE A 165 2.01 5.11 14.93
CA PHE A 165 3.00 4.12 14.48
C PHE A 165 4.24 4.78 13.86
N ARG A 166 4.07 5.80 13.03
CA ARG A 166 5.17 6.54 12.37
C ARG A 166 6.04 7.27 13.39
N LEU A 167 5.44 7.86 14.41
CA LEU A 167 6.13 8.56 15.49
C LEU A 167 6.68 7.62 16.58
N ARG A 168 6.55 6.30 16.40
CA ARG A 168 6.98 5.27 17.37
C ARG A 168 6.36 5.45 18.76
N LYS A 169 5.14 5.95 18.83
CA LYS A 169 4.36 6.11 20.09
C LYS A 169 3.64 4.83 20.50
N VAL A 170 3.70 3.79 19.68
CA VAL A 170 3.13 2.46 19.97
C VAL A 170 4.26 1.52 20.36
N HIS A 171 4.21 1.00 21.59
CA HIS A 171 5.12 -0.04 22.02
C HIS A 171 4.70 -1.39 21.43
N LYS A 172 5.67 -2.15 20.92
CA LYS A 172 5.46 -3.45 20.32
C LYS A 172 6.39 -4.48 20.92
N THR A 173 5.82 -5.55 21.43
CA THR A 173 6.57 -6.69 21.96
C THR A 173 6.31 -7.90 21.08
N TYR A 174 7.36 -8.62 20.74
CA TYR A 174 7.29 -9.86 19.95
C TYR A 174 7.97 -10.98 20.71
N LEU A 175 7.37 -12.16 20.64
CA LEU A 175 7.99 -13.42 21.08
C LEU A 175 8.46 -14.17 19.84
N ALA A 176 9.70 -14.66 19.88
CA ALA A 176 10.27 -15.46 18.80
C ALA A 176 10.99 -16.68 19.39
N ILE A 177 10.84 -17.81 18.72
CA ILE A 177 11.63 -19.01 19.01
C ILE A 177 12.83 -19.00 18.06
N CYS A 178 14.02 -19.01 18.63
CA CYS A 178 15.28 -18.99 17.89
C CYS A 178 16.04 -20.30 18.14
N GLN A 179 16.77 -20.77 17.14
CA GLN A 179 17.70 -21.90 17.28
C GLN A 179 19.08 -21.36 17.70
N GLY A 180 19.70 -21.99 18.69
CA GLY A 180 21.01 -21.62 19.23
C GLY A 180 20.95 -20.78 20.50
N GLU A 181 22.11 -20.39 21.02
CA GLU A 181 22.25 -19.58 22.22
C GLU A 181 22.38 -18.10 21.86
N ILE A 182 21.61 -17.25 22.53
CA ILE A 182 21.72 -15.81 22.41
C ILE A 182 22.76 -15.32 23.41
N ASN A 183 23.96 -15.07 22.94
CA ASN A 183 24.99 -14.40 23.76
C ASN A 183 24.59 -12.93 23.95
N LYS A 184 24.23 -12.55 25.18
CA LYS A 184 24.09 -11.13 25.55
C LYS A 184 25.48 -10.48 25.45
N LYS A 185 25.63 -9.57 24.50
CA LYS A 185 26.73 -8.60 24.51
C LYS A 185 26.35 -7.40 25.35
#